data_b3faa6751f6b95b4e985b52fca04caa5
#
_entry.id   b3faa6751f6b95b4e985b52fca04caa5
#
_cell.length_a   1.000
_cell.length_b   1.000
_cell.length_c   1.000
_cell.angle_alpha   90.00
_cell.angle_beta   90.00
_cell.angle_gamma   90.00
#
_symmetry.space_group_name_H-M   'P 1'
#
loop_
_entity.id
_entity.type
_entity.pdbx_description
1 polymer ?
#
loop_
_entity_poly.entity_id
_entity_poly.type
_entity_poly.pdbx_seq_one_letter_code
_entity_poly.pdbx_strand_id
1 'polypeptide(L)'
;MNIGFGHPSFELIHHDVTEPIKLDVDRIWHLACPASPIHYQFNPIKTAKTSFLGTYNMLGLARRVGARILFASTSEVYGNPEVHPQTEKYYGNVNPIGIRSCYNEGKRVAESLCYDYMRMHSTEIRIARIFNTYGPRMLLNDGRLISNLLVQSIHGNDLTIYGNGKQTRSFCFVDDLIDGLTLFMNSSNLGPMNLGNPEELSILQITNLIRNISIKN
;
A
#
# COMPACT_ATOMS: atom_id res chain seq x y z
N MET A 1 3.27 12.76 -17.35
CA MET A 1 2.42 13.97 -17.47
C MET A 1 1.64 14.10 -16.17
N ASN A 2 1.74 15.23 -15.45
CA ASN A 2 0.98 15.46 -14.21
C ASN A 2 -0.46 15.84 -14.59
N ILE A 3 -1.34 14.87 -14.59
CA ILE A 3 -2.73 14.99 -15.11
C ILE A 3 -3.57 15.98 -14.26
N GLY A 4 -3.15 16.33 -13.04
CA GLY A 4 -3.91 17.23 -12.16
C GLY A 4 -3.50 18.70 -12.19
N PHE A 5 -2.24 19.01 -12.49
CA PHE A 5 -1.77 20.40 -12.45
C PHE A 5 -2.43 21.25 -13.55
N GLY A 6 -3.08 22.34 -13.14
CA GLY A 6 -3.79 23.26 -14.04
C GLY A 6 -5.26 22.88 -14.31
N HIS A 7 -5.77 21.79 -13.80
CA HIS A 7 -7.20 21.48 -13.90
C HIS A 7 -7.99 22.28 -12.86
N PRO A 8 -9.11 22.96 -13.24
CA PRO A 8 -9.85 23.87 -12.34
C PRO A 8 -10.46 23.16 -11.10
N SER A 9 -10.64 21.84 -11.17
CA SER A 9 -11.14 21.03 -10.03
C SER A 9 -10.02 20.38 -9.22
N PHE A 10 -8.76 20.80 -9.41
CA PHE A 10 -7.61 20.23 -8.69
C PHE A 10 -6.87 21.33 -7.92
N GLU A 11 -6.74 21.13 -6.62
CA GLU A 11 -5.96 21.98 -5.73
C GLU A 11 -4.83 21.15 -5.09
N LEU A 12 -3.60 21.66 -5.11
CA LEU A 12 -2.46 21.06 -4.45
C LEU A 12 -2.16 21.80 -3.15
N ILE A 13 -2.22 21.07 -2.02
CA ILE A 13 -1.86 21.60 -0.71
C ILE A 13 -0.55 20.92 -0.25
N HIS A 14 0.50 21.71 -0.05
CA HIS A 14 1.74 21.21 0.56
C HIS A 14 1.56 21.04 2.07
N HIS A 15 1.48 19.79 2.53
CA HIS A 15 1.22 19.48 3.92
C HIS A 15 1.87 18.15 4.33
N ASP A 16 2.33 18.04 5.58
CA ASP A 16 2.74 16.78 6.19
C ASP A 16 1.55 16.21 6.97
N VAL A 17 1.10 15.01 6.63
CA VAL A 17 -0.07 14.38 7.28
C VAL A 17 0.13 14.14 8.79
N THR A 18 1.36 14.21 9.29
CA THR A 18 1.62 14.15 10.73
C THR A 18 1.15 15.38 11.48
N GLU A 19 0.81 16.45 10.76
CA GLU A 19 0.23 17.66 11.30
C GLU A 19 -1.27 17.73 10.98
N PRO A 20 -2.12 18.27 11.88
CA PRO A 20 -3.54 18.40 11.63
C PRO A 20 -3.85 19.37 10.48
N ILE A 21 -4.83 19.02 9.65
CA ILE A 21 -5.33 19.88 8.57
C ILE A 21 -6.83 20.10 8.70
N LYS A 22 -7.29 21.27 8.28
CA LYS A 22 -8.72 21.63 8.23
C LYS A 22 -9.15 21.76 6.79
N LEU A 23 -9.94 20.81 6.31
CA LEU A 23 -10.54 20.80 4.99
C LEU A 23 -12.03 20.49 5.13
N ASP A 24 -12.82 20.86 4.14
CA ASP A 24 -14.22 20.46 4.01
C ASP A 24 -14.31 19.51 2.82
N VAL A 25 -14.51 18.22 3.09
CA VAL A 25 -14.43 17.16 2.11
C VAL A 25 -15.43 16.04 2.44
N ASP A 26 -15.95 15.35 1.41
CA ASP A 26 -16.87 14.23 1.55
C ASP A 26 -16.15 12.87 1.63
N ARG A 27 -14.95 12.79 1.07
CA ARG A 27 -14.17 11.55 0.97
C ARG A 27 -12.69 11.80 1.17
N ILE A 28 -12.05 10.89 1.89
CA ILE A 28 -10.60 10.91 2.16
C ILE A 28 -9.99 9.60 1.65
N TRP A 29 -9.02 9.73 0.74
CA TRP A 29 -8.16 8.64 0.31
C TRP A 29 -6.84 8.74 1.05
N HIS A 30 -6.72 8.06 2.19
CA HIS A 30 -5.52 8.11 3.00
C HIS A 30 -4.47 7.10 2.52
N LEU A 31 -3.65 7.54 1.55
CA LEU A 31 -2.59 6.75 0.92
C LEU A 31 -1.18 7.13 1.42
N ALA A 32 -1.09 8.11 2.31
CA ALA A 32 0.18 8.70 2.74
C ALA A 32 0.95 7.77 3.68
N CYS A 33 1.97 7.11 3.15
CA CYS A 33 3.03 6.44 3.91
C CYS A 33 4.14 5.99 2.94
N PRO A 34 5.43 6.05 3.30
CA PRO A 34 6.47 5.33 2.56
C PRO A 34 6.15 3.84 2.54
N ALA A 35 6.11 3.22 1.34
CA ALA A 35 5.60 1.86 1.16
C ALA A 35 6.62 0.88 0.56
N SER A 36 7.80 1.33 0.11
CA SER A 36 8.85 0.42 -0.31
C SER A 36 9.94 0.26 0.77
N PRO A 37 10.61 -0.90 0.85
CA PRO A 37 11.62 -1.15 1.87
C PRO A 37 12.72 -0.09 1.93
N ILE A 38 13.20 0.38 0.79
CA ILE A 38 14.24 1.41 0.70
C ILE A 38 13.74 2.72 1.34
N HIS A 39 12.50 3.12 1.06
CA HIS A 39 11.97 4.39 1.52
C HIS A 39 11.55 4.35 2.99
N TYR A 40 10.85 3.31 3.46
CA TYR A 40 10.40 3.28 4.85
C TYR A 40 11.53 2.97 5.84
N GLN A 41 12.62 2.32 5.39
CA GLN A 41 13.80 2.07 6.22
C GLN A 41 14.78 3.25 6.25
N PHE A 42 14.73 4.15 5.27
CA PHE A 42 15.57 5.36 5.24
C PHE A 42 15.33 6.24 6.48
N ASN A 43 14.08 6.43 6.87
CA ASN A 43 13.72 7.11 8.11
C ASN A 43 12.58 6.36 8.81
N PRO A 44 12.91 5.30 9.58
CA PRO A 44 11.91 4.44 10.22
C PRO A 44 11.05 5.17 11.24
N ILE A 45 11.61 6.15 11.95
CA ILE A 45 10.87 6.96 12.92
C ILE A 45 9.80 7.79 12.20
N LYS A 46 10.17 8.45 11.09
CA LYS A 46 9.20 9.20 10.28
C LYS A 46 8.13 8.28 9.70
N THR A 47 8.49 7.09 9.25
CA THR A 47 7.54 6.09 8.74
C THR A 47 6.50 5.71 9.80
N ALA A 48 6.95 5.37 11.01
CA ALA A 48 6.06 5.05 12.13
C ALA A 48 5.15 6.23 12.49
N LYS A 49 5.72 7.45 12.60
CA LYS A 49 4.94 8.68 12.85
C LYS A 49 3.89 8.92 11.75
N THR A 50 4.26 8.80 10.48
CA THR A 50 3.32 8.99 9.37
C THR A 50 2.17 7.99 9.43
N SER A 51 2.46 6.73 9.72
CA SER A 51 1.42 5.69 9.85
C SER A 51 0.48 5.98 11.02
N PHE A 52 1.00 6.33 12.20
CA PHE A 52 0.18 6.56 13.39
C PHE A 52 -0.47 7.94 13.38
N LEU A 53 0.35 9.03 13.45
CA LEU A 53 -0.17 10.40 13.53
C LEU A 53 -0.92 10.82 12.27
N GLY A 54 -0.41 10.42 11.09
CA GLY A 54 -1.10 10.70 9.83
C GLY A 54 -2.50 10.08 9.81
N THR A 55 -2.62 8.82 10.21
CA THR A 55 -3.93 8.15 10.30
C THR A 55 -4.81 8.80 11.39
N TYR A 56 -4.27 9.10 12.55
CA TYR A 56 -5.00 9.78 13.63
C TYR A 56 -5.58 11.12 13.16
N ASN A 57 -4.77 11.93 12.47
CA ASN A 57 -5.19 13.25 11.96
C ASN A 57 -6.27 13.10 10.86
N MET A 58 -6.11 12.14 9.94
CA MET A 58 -7.10 11.91 8.89
C MET A 58 -8.41 11.35 9.42
N LEU A 59 -8.38 10.50 10.45
CA LEU A 59 -9.59 10.04 11.15
C LEU A 59 -10.27 11.17 11.91
N GLY A 60 -9.49 12.05 12.56
CA GLY A 60 -10.01 13.25 13.19
C GLY A 60 -10.67 14.21 12.21
N LEU A 61 -10.07 14.40 11.03
CA LEU A 61 -10.66 15.16 9.93
C LEU A 61 -11.97 14.50 9.46
N ALA A 62 -11.94 13.19 9.14
CA ALA A 62 -13.12 12.44 8.68
C ALA A 62 -14.29 12.56 9.65
N ARG A 63 -14.03 12.36 10.95
CA ARG A 63 -15.05 12.53 11.99
C ARG A 63 -15.62 13.94 12.04
N ARG A 64 -14.76 14.96 11.95
CA ARG A 64 -15.18 16.37 12.06
C ARG A 64 -16.14 16.79 10.95
N VAL A 65 -15.88 16.33 9.70
CA VAL A 65 -16.66 16.75 8.52
C VAL A 65 -17.68 15.70 8.07
N GLY A 66 -17.75 14.55 8.74
CA GLY A 66 -18.64 13.45 8.33
C GLY A 66 -18.18 12.72 7.06
N ALA A 67 -16.91 12.84 6.68
CA ALA A 67 -16.37 12.23 5.48
C ALA A 67 -16.18 10.72 5.62
N ARG A 68 -16.39 9.98 4.51
CA ARG A 68 -15.94 8.60 4.39
C ARG A 68 -14.44 8.56 4.13
N ILE A 69 -13.71 7.69 4.84
CA ILE A 69 -12.27 7.53 4.67
C ILE A 69 -11.92 6.11 4.21
N LEU A 70 -11.07 5.99 3.20
CA LEU A 70 -10.40 4.75 2.84
C LEU A 70 -8.95 4.82 3.33
N PHE A 71 -8.60 3.89 4.20
CA PHE A 71 -7.24 3.71 4.70
C PHE A 71 -6.50 2.64 3.90
N ALA A 72 -5.40 3.04 3.25
CA ALA A 72 -4.50 2.12 2.56
C ALA A 72 -3.63 1.38 3.59
N SER A 73 -4.10 0.22 4.03
CA SER A 73 -3.33 -0.76 4.76
C SER A 73 -2.52 -1.62 3.78
N THR A 74 -1.98 -2.74 4.23
CA THR A 74 -1.03 -3.55 3.47
C THR A 74 -1.13 -5.01 3.88
N SER A 75 -0.76 -5.94 2.98
CA SER A 75 -0.54 -7.35 3.33
C SER A 75 0.58 -7.57 4.35
N GLU A 76 1.46 -6.58 4.56
CA GLU A 76 2.53 -6.63 5.56
C GLU A 76 2.01 -6.66 7.02
N VAL A 77 0.73 -6.37 7.25
CA VAL A 77 0.09 -6.57 8.56
C VAL A 77 0.05 -8.04 8.97
N TYR A 78 0.16 -8.95 8.00
CA TYR A 78 0.26 -10.39 8.24
C TYR A 78 1.67 -10.85 8.62
N GLY A 79 2.70 -10.04 8.37
CA GLY A 79 4.10 -10.32 8.71
C GLY A 79 4.67 -11.49 7.94
N ASN A 80 5.26 -12.46 8.67
CA ASN A 80 5.68 -13.75 8.13
C ASN A 80 4.55 -14.77 8.34
N PRO A 81 3.63 -14.93 7.38
CA PRO A 81 2.38 -15.62 7.61
C PRO A 81 2.57 -17.12 7.76
N GLU A 82 1.88 -17.70 8.73
CA GLU A 82 1.78 -19.15 8.94
C GLU A 82 0.54 -19.76 8.27
N VAL A 83 -0.33 -18.90 7.74
CA VAL A 83 -1.57 -19.27 7.03
C VAL A 83 -1.46 -18.83 5.58
N HIS A 84 -1.78 -19.74 4.67
CA HIS A 84 -1.76 -19.48 3.23
C HIS A 84 -2.98 -20.12 2.54
N PRO A 85 -3.73 -19.39 1.71
CA PRO A 85 -3.69 -17.93 1.52
C PRO A 85 -4.13 -17.17 2.77
N GLN A 86 -3.63 -15.94 2.95
CA GLN A 86 -3.99 -15.09 4.08
C GLN A 86 -5.42 -14.59 3.93
N THR A 87 -6.25 -14.86 4.93
CA THR A 87 -7.61 -14.32 5.02
C THR A 87 -7.63 -13.11 5.98
N GLU A 88 -8.64 -12.26 5.85
CA GLU A 88 -8.77 -11.07 6.70
C GLU A 88 -8.96 -11.39 8.18
N LYS A 89 -9.37 -12.63 8.50
CA LYS A 89 -9.52 -13.13 9.88
C LYS A 89 -8.19 -13.53 10.53
N TYR A 90 -7.12 -13.67 9.74
CA TYR A 90 -5.80 -14.00 10.25
C TYR A 90 -5.14 -12.77 10.88
N TYR A 91 -4.72 -12.87 12.14
CA TYR A 91 -4.15 -11.74 12.89
C TYR A 91 -2.69 -11.44 12.55
N GLY A 92 -2.04 -12.34 11.84
CA GLY A 92 -0.64 -12.17 11.41
C GLY A 92 0.39 -12.66 12.42
N ASN A 93 1.64 -12.72 11.94
CA ASN A 93 2.83 -13.06 12.70
C ASN A 93 3.91 -12.01 12.39
N VAL A 94 3.89 -10.91 13.14
CA VAL A 94 4.78 -9.75 12.91
C VAL A 94 5.85 -9.70 14.00
N ASN A 95 7.10 -9.49 13.59
CA ASN A 95 8.19 -9.19 14.52
C ASN A 95 8.17 -7.70 14.89
N PRO A 96 7.84 -7.33 16.15
CA PRO A 96 7.67 -5.93 16.55
C PRO A 96 8.99 -5.14 16.66
N ILE A 97 10.13 -5.82 16.66
CA ILE A 97 11.47 -5.22 16.76
C ILE A 97 12.33 -5.42 15.50
N GLY A 98 11.77 -6.02 14.45
CA GLY A 98 12.48 -6.23 13.18
C GLY A 98 12.67 -4.93 12.41
N ILE A 99 13.58 -4.93 11.44
CA ILE A 99 13.91 -3.74 10.61
C ILE A 99 12.71 -3.20 9.80
N ARG A 100 11.65 -4.00 9.63
CA ARG A 100 10.41 -3.65 8.93
C ARG A 100 9.30 -3.23 9.90
N SER A 101 9.53 -3.30 11.22
CA SER A 101 8.50 -3.04 12.24
C SER A 101 7.93 -1.63 12.15
N CYS A 102 8.74 -0.63 11.79
CA CYS A 102 8.28 0.75 11.60
C CYS A 102 7.12 0.87 10.61
N TYR A 103 7.10 0.03 9.58
CA TYR A 103 6.02 -0.03 8.59
C TYR A 103 4.92 -1.01 9.02
N ASN A 104 5.29 -2.26 9.36
CA ASN A 104 4.35 -3.31 9.68
C ASN A 104 3.49 -2.94 10.91
N GLU A 105 4.13 -2.63 12.04
CA GLU A 105 3.43 -2.22 13.26
C GLU A 105 2.77 -0.86 13.11
N GLY A 106 3.37 0.06 12.35
CA GLY A 106 2.75 1.34 12.02
C GLY A 106 1.39 1.17 11.32
N LYS A 107 1.29 0.25 10.35
CA LYS A 107 0.03 -0.07 9.66
C LYS A 107 -0.95 -0.83 10.55
N ARG A 108 -0.46 -1.74 11.41
CA ARG A 108 -1.29 -2.50 12.37
C ARG A 108 -1.95 -1.58 13.41
N VAL A 109 -1.19 -0.66 14.01
CA VAL A 109 -1.76 0.29 14.96
C VAL A 109 -2.72 1.27 14.27
N ALA A 110 -2.47 1.64 13.02
CA ALA A 110 -3.39 2.46 12.23
C ALA A 110 -4.73 1.74 11.95
N GLU A 111 -4.71 0.42 11.65
CA GLU A 111 -5.95 -0.37 11.56
C GLU A 111 -6.71 -0.39 12.90
N SER A 112 -6.01 -0.54 14.03
CA SER A 112 -6.62 -0.48 15.37
C SER A 112 -7.33 0.85 15.59
N LEU A 113 -6.65 1.98 15.30
CA LEU A 113 -7.27 3.31 15.36
C LEU A 113 -8.53 3.41 14.49
N CYS A 114 -8.49 2.89 13.26
CA CYS A 114 -9.65 2.87 12.38
C CYS A 114 -10.85 2.17 13.05
N TYR A 115 -10.63 1.00 13.63
CA TYR A 115 -11.68 0.26 14.33
C TYR A 115 -12.21 1.01 15.56
N ASP A 116 -11.35 1.67 16.32
CA ASP A 116 -11.77 2.42 17.49
C ASP A 116 -12.59 3.66 17.11
N TYR A 117 -12.22 4.35 16.03
CA TYR A 117 -13.04 5.44 15.49
C TYR A 117 -14.39 4.96 14.95
N MET A 118 -14.46 3.77 14.32
CA MET A 118 -15.74 3.16 13.92
C MET A 118 -16.62 2.88 15.14
N ARG A 119 -16.07 2.25 16.18
CA ARG A 119 -16.83 1.86 17.39
C ARG A 119 -17.29 3.07 18.21
N MET A 120 -16.42 4.05 18.39
CA MET A 120 -16.69 5.20 19.29
C MET A 120 -17.44 6.33 18.59
N HIS A 121 -17.27 6.49 17.30
CA HIS A 121 -17.73 7.67 16.58
C HIS A 121 -18.57 7.37 15.34
N SER A 122 -18.81 6.09 15.05
CA SER A 122 -19.51 5.67 13.83
C SER A 122 -18.94 6.25 12.53
N THR A 123 -17.62 6.54 12.52
CA THR A 123 -16.92 7.08 11.35
C THR A 123 -16.95 6.04 10.23
N GLU A 124 -17.35 6.43 9.03
CA GLU A 124 -17.39 5.55 7.87
C GLU A 124 -15.99 5.28 7.32
N ILE A 125 -15.41 4.13 7.67
CA ILE A 125 -14.04 3.76 7.30
C ILE A 125 -14.04 2.53 6.40
N ARG A 126 -13.12 2.50 5.43
CA ARG A 126 -12.77 1.34 4.59
C ARG A 126 -11.31 1.02 4.80
N ILE A 127 -10.99 -0.20 5.21
CA ILE A 127 -9.61 -0.65 5.45
C ILE A 127 -9.20 -1.58 4.31
N ALA A 128 -8.34 -1.12 3.41
CA ALA A 128 -7.84 -1.88 2.27
C ALA A 128 -6.46 -2.47 2.56
N ARG A 129 -6.34 -3.78 2.71
CA ARG A 129 -5.06 -4.49 2.81
C ARG A 129 -4.54 -4.77 1.41
N ILE A 130 -3.69 -3.86 0.91
CA ILE A 130 -3.16 -3.89 -0.45
C ILE A 130 -2.01 -4.88 -0.52
N PHE A 131 -2.06 -5.79 -1.49
CA PHE A 131 -0.99 -6.73 -1.82
C PHE A 131 -0.02 -6.11 -2.84
N ASN A 132 0.99 -6.89 -3.29
CA ASN A 132 2.00 -6.36 -4.19
C ASN A 132 1.36 -5.81 -5.46
N THR A 133 1.64 -4.55 -5.73
CA THR A 133 1.11 -3.85 -6.89
C THR A 133 2.25 -3.33 -7.74
N TYR A 134 2.08 -3.36 -9.06
CA TYR A 134 3.02 -2.84 -10.03
C TYR A 134 2.29 -2.05 -11.12
N GLY A 135 3.01 -1.22 -11.83
CA GLY A 135 2.45 -0.47 -12.95
C GLY A 135 3.26 0.73 -13.39
N PRO A 136 2.78 1.48 -14.37
CA PRO A 136 3.41 2.71 -14.84
C PRO A 136 3.64 3.72 -13.71
N ARG A 137 4.67 4.57 -13.86
CA ARG A 137 5.07 5.61 -12.90
C ARG A 137 5.67 5.09 -11.59
N MET A 138 5.93 3.78 -11.49
CA MET A 138 6.75 3.23 -10.41
C MET A 138 8.16 3.78 -10.54
N LEU A 139 8.78 4.17 -9.43
CA LEU A 139 10.16 4.68 -9.46
C LEU A 139 11.13 3.61 -9.94
N LEU A 140 12.08 3.98 -10.79
CA LEU A 140 13.09 3.04 -11.32
C LEU A 140 13.93 2.40 -10.22
N ASN A 141 14.20 3.16 -9.16
CA ASN A 141 14.96 2.74 -7.98
C ASN A 141 14.05 2.39 -6.78
N ASP A 142 12.82 1.96 -7.03
CA ASP A 142 11.87 1.61 -5.97
C ASP A 142 12.32 0.41 -5.10
N GLY A 143 13.21 -0.42 -5.63
CA GLY A 143 13.80 -1.56 -4.89
C GLY A 143 12.91 -2.80 -4.80
N ARG A 144 11.70 -2.77 -5.36
CA ARG A 144 10.81 -3.94 -5.42
C ARG A 144 11.10 -4.80 -6.64
N LEU A 145 10.67 -6.06 -6.60
CA LEU A 145 11.03 -7.08 -7.58
C LEU A 145 10.75 -6.66 -9.02
N ILE A 146 9.51 -6.25 -9.33
CA ILE A 146 9.11 -5.97 -10.73
C ILE A 146 9.90 -4.78 -11.28
N SER A 147 10.03 -3.67 -10.51
CA SER A 147 10.80 -2.50 -10.95
C SER A 147 12.28 -2.85 -11.18
N ASN A 148 12.89 -3.61 -10.26
CA ASN A 148 14.30 -4.01 -10.41
C ASN A 148 14.53 -4.88 -11.65
N LEU A 149 13.71 -5.92 -11.84
CA LEU A 149 13.85 -6.81 -12.99
C LEU A 149 13.62 -6.09 -14.33
N LEU A 150 12.62 -5.20 -14.38
CA LEU A 150 12.35 -4.40 -15.59
C LEU A 150 13.49 -3.44 -15.91
N VAL A 151 14.01 -2.72 -14.91
CA VAL A 151 15.15 -1.81 -15.09
C VAL A 151 16.38 -2.57 -15.56
N GLN A 152 16.71 -3.69 -14.91
CA GLN A 152 17.84 -4.54 -15.33
C GLN A 152 17.67 -5.02 -16.77
N SER A 153 16.47 -5.48 -17.12
CA SER A 153 16.15 -5.98 -18.46
C SER A 153 16.29 -4.90 -19.53
N ILE A 154 15.77 -3.69 -19.29
CA ILE A 154 15.84 -2.56 -20.22
C ILE A 154 17.29 -2.11 -20.45
N HIS A 155 18.15 -2.19 -19.42
CA HIS A 155 19.56 -1.84 -19.55
C HIS A 155 20.45 -2.98 -20.06
N GLY A 156 19.89 -4.16 -20.37
CA GLY A 156 20.65 -5.33 -20.80
C GLY A 156 21.53 -5.94 -19.71
N ASN A 157 21.22 -5.66 -18.44
CA ASN A 157 21.94 -6.23 -17.30
C ASN A 157 21.41 -7.61 -16.94
N ASP A 158 22.20 -8.37 -16.20
CA ASP A 158 21.77 -9.65 -15.63
C ASP A 158 20.58 -9.47 -14.70
N LEU A 159 19.58 -10.35 -14.82
CA LEU A 159 18.41 -10.35 -13.93
C LEU A 159 18.76 -11.02 -12.62
N THR A 160 18.78 -10.24 -11.53
CA THR A 160 19.14 -10.74 -10.20
C THR A 160 17.98 -11.39 -9.47
N ILE A 161 18.19 -12.63 -9.00
CA ILE A 161 17.22 -13.40 -8.21
C ILE A 161 17.84 -13.68 -6.83
N TYR A 162 17.11 -13.30 -5.79
CA TYR A 162 17.51 -13.63 -4.42
C TYR A 162 17.04 -15.03 -4.03
N GLY A 163 17.98 -15.86 -3.52
CA GLY A 163 17.71 -17.25 -3.16
C GLY A 163 17.56 -18.14 -4.39
N ASN A 164 16.72 -19.16 -4.30
CA ASN A 164 16.51 -20.15 -5.38
C ASN A 164 15.39 -19.77 -6.37
N GLY A 165 14.71 -18.64 -6.18
CA GLY A 165 13.63 -18.14 -7.02
C GLY A 165 12.33 -18.97 -7.04
N LYS A 166 12.22 -19.99 -6.17
CA LYS A 166 11.02 -20.84 -6.08
C LYS A 166 9.90 -20.23 -5.24
N GLN A 167 10.22 -19.23 -4.41
CA GLN A 167 9.21 -18.51 -3.63
C GLN A 167 8.19 -17.84 -4.55
N THR A 168 6.92 -17.95 -4.17
CA THR A 168 5.81 -17.38 -4.95
C THR A 168 5.42 -16.00 -4.46
N ARG A 169 4.89 -15.20 -5.38
CA ARG A 169 4.26 -13.91 -5.11
C ARG A 169 3.12 -13.71 -6.09
N SER A 170 2.10 -12.98 -5.65
CA SER A 170 1.07 -12.46 -6.54
C SER A 170 1.34 -10.97 -6.80
N PHE A 171 1.00 -10.50 -7.99
CA PHE A 171 1.16 -9.11 -8.38
C PHE A 171 -0.10 -8.60 -9.06
N CYS A 172 -0.65 -7.50 -8.54
CA CYS A 172 -1.81 -6.82 -9.08
C CYS A 172 -1.35 -5.66 -9.97
N PHE A 173 -1.96 -5.50 -11.13
CA PHE A 173 -1.72 -4.32 -11.95
C PHE A 173 -2.40 -3.10 -11.30
N VAL A 174 -1.79 -1.92 -11.42
CA VAL A 174 -2.23 -0.74 -10.70
C VAL A 174 -3.64 -0.28 -11.07
N ASP A 175 -4.05 -0.43 -12.34
CA ASP A 175 -5.39 -0.03 -12.76
C ASP A 175 -6.46 -0.93 -12.13
N ASP A 176 -6.23 -2.26 -12.08
CA ASP A 176 -7.11 -3.22 -11.40
C ASP A 176 -7.23 -2.90 -9.89
N LEU A 177 -6.10 -2.50 -9.27
CA LEU A 177 -6.11 -2.08 -7.87
C LEU A 177 -6.93 -0.80 -7.68
N ILE A 178 -6.79 0.20 -8.56
CA ILE A 178 -7.53 1.47 -8.48
C ILE A 178 -9.03 1.21 -8.63
N ASP A 179 -9.42 0.35 -9.56
CA ASP A 179 -10.82 -0.06 -9.75
C ASP A 179 -11.35 -0.75 -8.48
N GLY A 180 -10.60 -1.69 -7.93
CA GLY A 180 -10.95 -2.38 -6.68
C GLY A 180 -11.08 -1.41 -5.50
N LEU A 181 -10.15 -0.48 -5.34
CA LEU A 181 -10.20 0.57 -4.30
C LEU A 181 -11.42 1.49 -4.49
N THR A 182 -11.73 1.86 -5.72
CA THR A 182 -12.87 2.72 -6.05
C THR A 182 -14.20 2.02 -5.74
N LEU A 183 -14.33 0.77 -6.12
CA LEU A 183 -15.49 -0.06 -5.78
C LEU A 183 -15.62 -0.20 -4.25
N PHE A 184 -14.52 -0.46 -3.56
CA PHE A 184 -14.50 -0.61 -2.11
C PHE A 184 -14.85 0.69 -1.38
N MET A 185 -14.32 1.85 -1.82
CA MET A 185 -14.70 3.16 -1.29
C MET A 185 -16.21 3.38 -1.35
N ASN A 186 -16.87 2.91 -2.42
CA ASN A 186 -18.30 3.11 -2.64
C ASN A 186 -19.18 2.01 -2.03
N SER A 187 -18.61 0.92 -1.55
CA SER A 187 -19.34 -0.21 -1.00
C SER A 187 -19.86 0.05 0.42
N SER A 188 -20.76 -0.82 0.90
CA SER A 188 -21.18 -0.88 2.30
C SER A 188 -20.24 -1.72 3.18
N ASN A 189 -19.27 -2.45 2.60
CA ASN A 189 -18.32 -3.27 3.34
C ASN A 189 -17.30 -2.36 4.04
N LEU A 190 -17.12 -2.55 5.34
CA LEU A 190 -16.19 -1.74 6.15
C LEU A 190 -14.75 -2.28 6.08
N GLY A 191 -14.58 -3.55 5.74
CA GLY A 191 -13.28 -4.23 5.73
C GLY A 191 -12.91 -4.81 7.11
N PRO A 192 -11.63 -5.19 7.33
CA PRO A 192 -10.57 -5.09 6.34
C PRO A 192 -10.86 -5.94 5.11
N MET A 193 -10.36 -5.52 3.96
CA MET A 193 -10.49 -6.25 2.71
C MET A 193 -9.13 -6.42 2.05
N ASN A 194 -8.78 -7.65 1.70
CA ASN A 194 -7.61 -7.95 0.90
C ASN A 194 -7.83 -7.52 -0.55
N LEU A 195 -6.94 -6.69 -1.08
CA LEU A 195 -6.97 -6.24 -2.48
C LEU A 195 -5.67 -6.63 -3.17
N GLY A 196 -5.78 -7.47 -4.20
CA GLY A 196 -4.65 -7.99 -4.95
C GLY A 196 -5.09 -8.99 -6.01
N ASN A 197 -4.11 -9.56 -6.72
CA ASN A 197 -4.35 -10.64 -7.68
C ASN A 197 -4.21 -12.00 -6.95
N PRO A 198 -5.17 -12.93 -7.07
CA PRO A 198 -5.06 -14.25 -6.45
C PRO A 198 -4.07 -15.19 -7.18
N GLU A 199 -3.67 -14.87 -8.41
CA GLU A 199 -2.73 -15.70 -9.17
C GLU A 199 -1.31 -15.56 -8.62
N GLU A 200 -0.70 -16.69 -8.26
CA GLU A 200 0.67 -16.75 -7.76
C GLU A 200 1.64 -17.22 -8.83
N LEU A 201 2.77 -16.53 -8.92
CA LEU A 201 3.88 -16.89 -9.78
C LEU A 201 5.16 -17.01 -8.95
N SER A 202 6.00 -17.99 -9.27
CA SER A 202 7.36 -18.04 -8.71
C SER A 202 8.21 -16.89 -9.27
N ILE A 203 9.22 -16.49 -8.51
CA ILE A 203 10.16 -15.46 -8.98
C ILE A 203 10.83 -15.86 -10.29
N LEU A 204 11.14 -17.15 -10.47
CA LEU A 204 11.66 -17.69 -11.73
C LEU A 204 10.69 -17.51 -12.91
N GLN A 205 9.39 -17.78 -12.69
CA GLN A 205 8.38 -17.57 -13.73
C GLN A 205 8.29 -16.09 -14.13
N ILE A 206 8.26 -15.18 -13.15
CA ILE A 206 8.22 -13.74 -13.39
C ILE A 206 9.46 -13.27 -14.16
N THR A 207 10.65 -13.73 -13.74
CA THR A 207 11.92 -13.40 -14.40
C THR A 207 11.93 -13.87 -15.85
N ASN A 208 11.43 -15.09 -16.11
CA ASN A 208 11.33 -15.62 -17.48
C ASN A 208 10.32 -14.83 -18.33
N LEU A 209 9.18 -14.40 -17.78
CA LEU A 209 8.22 -13.55 -18.48
C LEU A 209 8.87 -12.22 -18.90
N ILE A 210 9.56 -11.55 -17.99
CA ILE A 210 10.24 -10.27 -18.26
C ILE A 210 11.32 -10.45 -19.33
N ARG A 211 12.16 -11.50 -19.20
CA ARG A 211 13.20 -11.81 -20.19
C ARG A 211 12.62 -12.03 -21.60
N ASN A 212 11.53 -12.78 -21.71
CA ASN A 212 10.91 -13.08 -22.99
C ASN A 212 10.27 -11.85 -23.68
N ILE A 213 9.82 -10.87 -22.90
CA ILE A 213 9.31 -9.60 -23.43
C ILE A 213 10.48 -8.75 -23.97
N SER A 214 11.60 -8.72 -23.26
CA SER A 214 12.76 -7.90 -23.63
C SER A 214 13.53 -8.42 -24.85
N ILE A 215 13.49 -9.73 -25.13
CA ILE A 215 14.13 -10.32 -26.31
C ILE A 215 13.33 -10.03 -27.60
N LYS A 216 12.05 -9.67 -27.47
CA LYS A 216 11.16 -9.42 -28.61
C LYS A 216 11.14 -7.95 -29.08
N ASN A 217 11.82 -7.07 -28.37
CA ASN A 217 11.98 -5.65 -28.67
C ASN A 217 13.43 -5.30 -28.95
#